data_e060d838ef0deac72a132315858ac116
#
_entry.id   e060d838ef0deac72a132315858ac116
#
_cell.length_a   1.000
_cell.length_b   1.000
_cell.length_c   1.000
_cell.angle_alpha   90.00
_cell.angle_beta   90.00
_cell.angle_gamma   90.00
#
_symmetry.space_group_name_H-M   'P 1'
#
loop_
_entity.id
_entity.type
_entity.pdbx_description
1 polymer ?
#
loop_
_entity_poly.entity_id
_entity_poly.type
_entity_poly.pdbx_seq_one_letter_code
_entity_poly.pdbx_strand_id
1 'polypeptide(L)'
;MFIHGLRLIVASLIACAGFLLFPLKFSFIRPTTEGVSGWLFTQLEGFDLPYNQAPSLHIILLWIIWLRFRAHTPKSWQWLLNLWSLLIAVSVLTTWQHHFIDIITGFGVGVFICYLLPINSRWKWHFTGSKHSLRIGKNYALSAMVFYLLSFGLQGFFWIFLWPAITLTFVTLGYLGAGASIFQKNAQGEVPLSAQIILLPYRFFAWCTYRYYLKQCQTPSLVTEGILLGGRPLYKLKANAVFDLTCEWPRNKFSQNKLYLAQPQIDLLPLSPDDINKAMLSMEQLNQAGTVYIHCKLGYSRSATIAVAWLVYNGTVNTLQDAIKQVYQTRPQVILNLETQEALQMWYSRFQQNRSRGNDADNKN
;
A
#
# COMPACT_ATOMS: atom_id res chain seq x y z
N MET A 1 8.18 -18.35 -8.43
CA MET A 1 7.53 -18.97 -9.61
C MET A 1 6.06 -19.29 -9.36
N PHE A 2 5.70 -19.99 -8.31
CA PHE A 2 4.31 -20.43 -8.03
C PHE A 2 3.24 -19.32 -8.16
N ILE A 3 3.41 -18.17 -7.50
CA ILE A 3 2.42 -17.07 -7.53
C ILE A 3 2.18 -16.51 -8.95
N HIS A 4 3.21 -16.49 -9.82
CA HIS A 4 3.01 -16.06 -11.20
C HIS A 4 2.15 -17.04 -12.00
N GLY A 5 2.42 -18.35 -11.86
CA GLY A 5 1.58 -19.37 -12.46
C GLY A 5 0.12 -19.29 -11.98
N LEU A 6 -0.07 -19.11 -10.65
CA LEU A 6 -1.39 -18.93 -10.07
C LEU A 6 -2.12 -17.70 -10.63
N ARG A 7 -1.41 -16.56 -10.82
CA ARG A 7 -2.01 -15.35 -11.44
C ARG A 7 -2.50 -15.63 -12.87
N LEU A 8 -1.72 -16.38 -13.67
CA LEU A 8 -2.09 -16.70 -15.05
C LEU A 8 -3.31 -17.63 -15.07
N ILE A 9 -3.37 -18.64 -14.21
CA ILE A 9 -4.51 -19.55 -14.08
C ILE A 9 -5.77 -18.77 -13.67
N VAL A 10 -5.67 -17.93 -12.61
CA VAL A 10 -6.79 -17.11 -12.14
C VAL A 10 -7.24 -16.12 -13.22
N ALA A 11 -6.31 -15.54 -13.98
CA ALA A 11 -6.62 -14.67 -15.12
C ALA A 11 -7.47 -15.38 -16.17
N SER A 12 -7.04 -16.59 -16.57
CA SER A 12 -7.77 -17.40 -17.53
C SER A 12 -9.16 -17.79 -17.02
N LEU A 13 -9.27 -18.20 -15.75
CA LEU A 13 -10.56 -18.57 -15.16
C LEU A 13 -11.53 -17.38 -15.08
N ILE A 14 -11.06 -16.19 -14.68
CA ILE A 14 -11.91 -14.99 -14.63
C ILE A 14 -12.33 -14.56 -16.03
N ALA A 15 -11.43 -14.60 -17.01
CA ALA A 15 -11.77 -14.25 -18.39
C ALA A 15 -12.80 -15.25 -18.95
N CYS A 16 -12.57 -16.56 -18.81
CA CYS A 16 -13.54 -17.59 -19.24
C CYS A 16 -14.91 -17.42 -18.57
N ALA A 17 -14.92 -17.16 -17.25
CA ALA A 17 -16.18 -16.88 -16.54
C ALA A 17 -16.88 -15.62 -17.11
N GLY A 18 -16.13 -14.57 -17.41
CA GLY A 18 -16.66 -13.36 -18.05
C GLY A 18 -17.27 -13.64 -19.41
N PHE A 19 -16.61 -14.42 -20.24
CA PHE A 19 -17.12 -14.80 -21.58
C PHE A 19 -18.39 -15.65 -21.51
N LEU A 20 -18.49 -16.53 -20.53
CA LEU A 20 -19.69 -17.37 -20.34
C LEU A 20 -20.87 -16.59 -19.74
N LEU A 21 -20.60 -15.70 -18.79
CA LEU A 21 -21.66 -14.92 -18.13
C LEU A 21 -22.16 -13.75 -18.99
N PHE A 22 -21.27 -13.18 -19.80
CA PHE A 22 -21.54 -12.04 -20.67
C PHE A 22 -21.02 -12.35 -22.08
N PRO A 23 -21.76 -13.15 -22.88
CA PRO A 23 -21.34 -13.55 -24.23
C PRO A 23 -21.46 -12.37 -25.21
N LEU A 24 -20.63 -11.35 -25.02
CA LEU A 24 -20.59 -10.16 -25.86
C LEU A 24 -19.93 -10.51 -27.18
N LYS A 25 -20.57 -10.15 -28.28
CA LYS A 25 -20.04 -10.32 -29.63
C LYS A 25 -19.38 -9.04 -30.12
N PHE A 26 -18.24 -9.18 -30.79
CA PHE A 26 -17.61 -8.05 -31.47
C PHE A 26 -18.55 -7.46 -32.54
N SER A 27 -18.83 -6.16 -32.48
CA SER A 27 -19.89 -5.52 -33.27
C SER A 27 -19.45 -5.01 -34.63
N PHE A 28 -18.13 -4.88 -34.87
CA PHE A 28 -17.61 -4.39 -36.15
C PHE A 28 -17.31 -5.55 -37.10
N ILE A 29 -17.45 -5.28 -38.40
CA ILE A 29 -17.05 -6.22 -39.47
C ILE A 29 -15.57 -6.02 -39.72
N ARG A 30 -14.80 -7.09 -39.58
CA ARG A 30 -13.36 -7.06 -39.89
C ARG A 30 -13.16 -6.86 -41.39
N PRO A 31 -12.25 -5.97 -41.84
CA PRO A 31 -11.92 -5.84 -43.25
C PRO A 31 -11.32 -7.15 -43.79
N THR A 32 -11.70 -7.54 -45.00
CA THR A 32 -11.05 -8.65 -45.70
C THR A 32 -9.64 -8.24 -46.10
N THR A 33 -8.66 -9.05 -45.75
CA THR A 33 -7.24 -8.82 -46.08
C THR A 33 -6.71 -9.98 -46.90
N GLU A 34 -5.81 -9.69 -47.84
CA GLU A 34 -5.23 -10.69 -48.74
C GLU A 34 -3.73 -10.90 -48.44
N GLY A 35 -3.12 -11.92 -49.09
CA GLY A 35 -1.71 -12.24 -48.96
C GLY A 35 -1.31 -12.74 -47.56
N VAL A 36 -0.08 -12.43 -47.13
CA VAL A 36 0.47 -12.88 -45.86
C VAL A 36 -0.35 -12.36 -44.67
N SER A 37 -0.81 -11.12 -44.74
CA SER A 37 -1.67 -10.53 -43.68
C SER A 37 -2.99 -11.26 -43.57
N GLY A 38 -3.64 -11.59 -44.68
CA GLY A 38 -4.89 -12.35 -44.71
C GLY A 38 -4.72 -13.74 -44.09
N TRP A 39 -3.64 -14.44 -44.42
CA TRP A 39 -3.33 -15.73 -43.81
C TRP A 39 -3.12 -15.62 -42.31
N LEU A 40 -2.39 -14.61 -41.81
CA LEU A 40 -2.19 -14.38 -40.38
C LEU A 40 -3.50 -14.10 -39.66
N PHE A 41 -4.39 -13.29 -40.24
CA PHE A 41 -5.69 -13.01 -39.68
C PHE A 41 -6.59 -14.27 -39.63
N THR A 42 -6.55 -15.12 -40.64
CA THR A 42 -7.28 -16.40 -40.65
C THR A 42 -6.79 -17.33 -39.53
N GLN A 43 -5.47 -17.40 -39.30
CA GLN A 43 -4.95 -18.16 -38.15
C GLN A 43 -5.42 -17.58 -36.83
N LEU A 44 -5.42 -16.25 -36.69
CA LEU A 44 -5.87 -15.58 -35.49
C LEU A 44 -7.35 -15.87 -35.19
N GLU A 45 -8.22 -15.83 -36.21
CA GLU A 45 -9.64 -16.14 -36.09
C GLU A 45 -9.92 -17.58 -35.62
N GLY A 46 -9.03 -18.50 -35.89
CA GLY A 46 -9.12 -19.88 -35.41
C GLY A 46 -8.96 -20.02 -33.90
N PHE A 47 -8.29 -19.07 -33.24
CA PHE A 47 -8.06 -19.05 -31.79
C PHE A 47 -8.93 -18.05 -31.06
N ASP A 48 -9.21 -16.90 -31.66
CA ASP A 48 -9.92 -15.79 -31.05
C ASP A 48 -11.37 -15.74 -31.51
N LEU A 49 -12.22 -16.44 -30.78
CA LEU A 49 -13.64 -16.51 -31.10
C LEU A 49 -14.34 -15.17 -30.85
N PRO A 50 -15.36 -14.80 -31.65
CA PRO A 50 -16.00 -13.49 -31.62
C PRO A 50 -16.72 -13.16 -30.30
N TYR A 51 -16.89 -14.12 -29.40
CA TYR A 51 -17.54 -13.96 -28.09
C TYR A 51 -16.56 -13.77 -26.94
N ASN A 52 -15.26 -13.80 -27.17
CA ASN A 52 -14.21 -13.66 -26.16
C ASN A 52 -13.90 -12.18 -25.90
N GLN A 53 -14.89 -11.34 -25.55
CA GLN A 53 -14.73 -9.90 -25.54
C GLN A 53 -14.27 -9.35 -24.17
N ALA A 54 -15.13 -9.38 -23.15
CA ALA A 54 -14.86 -8.74 -21.86
C ALA A 54 -14.84 -9.75 -20.70
N PRO A 55 -13.82 -9.64 -19.81
CA PRO A 55 -12.62 -8.78 -19.88
C PRO A 55 -11.57 -9.32 -20.85
N SER A 56 -10.83 -8.45 -21.55
CA SER A 56 -9.80 -8.89 -22.50
C SER A 56 -8.70 -9.71 -21.82
N LEU A 57 -8.61 -11.00 -22.13
CA LEU A 57 -7.57 -11.88 -21.60
C LEU A 57 -6.18 -11.44 -22.06
N HIS A 58 -6.04 -10.93 -23.30
CA HIS A 58 -4.79 -10.39 -23.81
C HIS A 58 -4.22 -9.30 -22.89
N ILE A 59 -5.05 -8.36 -22.45
CA ILE A 59 -4.64 -7.26 -21.59
C ILE A 59 -4.37 -7.71 -20.16
N ILE A 60 -5.15 -8.67 -19.64
CA ILE A 60 -4.88 -9.26 -18.31
C ILE A 60 -3.49 -9.90 -18.30
N LEU A 61 -3.21 -10.78 -19.28
CA LEU A 61 -1.94 -11.48 -19.39
C LEU A 61 -0.79 -10.51 -19.64
N LEU A 62 -0.99 -9.52 -20.54
CA LEU A 62 0.01 -8.48 -20.81
C LEU A 62 0.43 -7.76 -19.52
N TRP A 63 -0.52 -7.35 -18.67
CA TRP A 63 -0.22 -6.70 -17.40
C TRP A 63 0.61 -7.58 -16.46
N ILE A 64 0.20 -8.85 -16.28
CA ILE A 64 0.89 -9.80 -15.40
C ILE A 64 2.32 -10.08 -15.88
N ILE A 65 2.49 -10.28 -17.19
CA ILE A 65 3.77 -10.58 -17.83
C ILE A 65 4.67 -9.34 -17.81
N TRP A 66 4.12 -8.16 -18.14
CA TRP A 66 4.86 -6.89 -18.11
C TRP A 66 5.42 -6.60 -16.71
N LEU A 67 4.63 -6.78 -15.64
CA LEU A 67 5.12 -6.62 -14.27
C LEU A 67 6.30 -7.57 -13.96
N ARG A 68 6.25 -8.78 -14.48
CA ARG A 68 7.34 -9.75 -14.29
C ARG A 68 8.60 -9.34 -15.04
N PHE A 69 8.48 -9.02 -16.31
CA PHE A 69 9.62 -8.57 -17.12
C PHE A 69 10.22 -7.28 -16.56
N ARG A 70 9.41 -6.29 -16.22
CA ARG A 70 9.86 -5.03 -15.66
C ARG A 70 10.75 -5.20 -14.42
N ALA A 71 10.45 -6.19 -13.58
CA ALA A 71 11.23 -6.47 -12.37
C ALA A 71 12.64 -7.01 -12.67
N HIS A 72 12.85 -7.57 -13.87
CA HIS A 72 14.12 -8.19 -14.31
C HIS A 72 14.83 -7.44 -15.42
N THR A 73 14.16 -6.47 -16.04
CA THR A 73 14.74 -5.66 -17.13
C THR A 73 15.56 -4.51 -16.55
N PRO A 74 16.82 -4.32 -16.97
CA PRO A 74 17.62 -3.17 -16.59
C PRO A 74 16.92 -1.85 -16.92
N LYS A 75 17.12 -0.82 -16.10
CA LYS A 75 16.44 0.47 -16.26
C LYS A 75 16.61 1.10 -17.65
N SER A 76 17.78 0.90 -18.26
CA SER A 76 18.10 1.37 -19.62
C SER A 76 17.22 0.75 -20.72
N TRP A 77 16.70 -0.45 -20.51
CA TRP A 77 15.88 -1.19 -21.48
C TRP A 77 14.37 -1.14 -21.16
N GLN A 78 13.99 -0.58 -20.03
CA GLN A 78 12.57 -0.53 -19.63
C GLN A 78 11.70 0.28 -20.59
N TRP A 79 12.25 1.28 -21.26
CA TRP A 79 11.51 2.03 -22.28
C TRP A 79 11.09 1.17 -23.46
N LEU A 80 11.97 0.25 -23.91
CA LEU A 80 11.65 -0.69 -24.99
C LEU A 80 10.57 -1.69 -24.57
N LEU A 81 10.68 -2.24 -23.35
CA LEU A 81 9.64 -3.09 -22.78
C LEU A 81 8.29 -2.37 -22.71
N ASN A 82 8.29 -1.12 -22.27
CA ASN A 82 7.07 -0.32 -22.18
C ASN A 82 6.48 -0.04 -23.57
N LEU A 83 7.32 0.34 -24.55
CA LEU A 83 6.89 0.56 -25.92
C LEU A 83 6.29 -0.72 -26.53
N TRP A 84 6.98 -1.85 -26.39
CA TRP A 84 6.49 -3.13 -26.87
C TRP A 84 5.14 -3.52 -26.25
N SER A 85 5.01 -3.37 -24.94
CA SER A 85 3.75 -3.64 -24.22
C SER A 85 2.62 -2.70 -24.66
N LEU A 86 2.93 -1.43 -24.93
CA LEU A 86 1.97 -0.48 -25.47
C LEU A 86 1.51 -0.88 -26.87
N LEU A 87 2.44 -1.29 -27.73
CA LEU A 87 2.12 -1.75 -29.09
C LEU A 87 1.21 -2.99 -29.05
N ILE A 88 1.46 -3.94 -28.14
CA ILE A 88 0.55 -5.09 -27.95
C ILE A 88 -0.83 -4.61 -27.49
N ALA A 89 -0.90 -3.67 -26.52
CA ALA A 89 -2.19 -3.16 -26.04
C ALA A 89 -2.96 -2.40 -27.14
N VAL A 90 -2.27 -1.71 -28.05
CA VAL A 90 -2.89 -1.02 -29.19
C VAL A 90 -3.27 -2.02 -30.28
N SER A 91 -2.47 -3.07 -30.50
CA SER A 91 -2.72 -4.05 -31.57
C SER A 91 -4.07 -4.73 -31.44
N VAL A 92 -4.54 -5.03 -30.22
CA VAL A 92 -5.85 -5.67 -30.01
C VAL A 92 -7.03 -4.81 -30.50
N LEU A 93 -6.84 -3.48 -30.62
CA LEU A 93 -7.82 -2.57 -31.24
C LEU A 93 -7.64 -2.52 -32.74
N THR A 94 -6.39 -2.37 -33.24
CA THR A 94 -6.10 -2.20 -34.67
C THR A 94 -6.28 -3.48 -35.46
N THR A 95 -6.23 -4.64 -34.80
CA THR A 95 -6.54 -5.96 -35.39
C THR A 95 -8.00 -6.38 -35.21
N TRP A 96 -8.87 -5.48 -34.74
CA TRP A 96 -10.30 -5.68 -34.60
C TRP A 96 -10.67 -6.88 -33.70
N GLN A 97 -9.90 -7.09 -32.61
CA GLN A 97 -10.15 -8.18 -31.66
C GLN A 97 -11.04 -7.74 -30.51
N HIS A 98 -10.84 -6.52 -30.00
CA HIS A 98 -11.52 -6.01 -28.81
C HIS A 98 -12.05 -4.59 -29.01
N HIS A 99 -13.09 -4.25 -28.26
CA HIS A 99 -13.52 -2.87 -28.06
C HIS A 99 -12.67 -2.18 -26.98
N PHE A 100 -12.65 -0.86 -26.98
CA PHE A 100 -11.87 -0.08 -26.01
C PHE A 100 -12.24 -0.41 -24.54
N ILE A 101 -13.52 -0.70 -24.28
CA ILE A 101 -13.99 -1.07 -22.93
C ILE A 101 -13.41 -2.40 -22.44
N ASP A 102 -13.13 -3.33 -23.35
CA ASP A 102 -12.55 -4.64 -23.02
C ASP A 102 -11.11 -4.50 -22.54
N ILE A 103 -10.39 -3.49 -23.05
CA ILE A 103 -9.04 -3.14 -22.60
C ILE A 103 -9.09 -2.61 -21.18
N ILE A 104 -10.02 -1.69 -20.88
CA ILE A 104 -10.18 -1.10 -19.54
C ILE A 104 -10.52 -2.18 -18.53
N THR A 105 -11.49 -3.03 -18.84
CA THR A 105 -11.90 -4.13 -17.96
C THR A 105 -10.80 -5.17 -17.79
N GLY A 106 -10.10 -5.55 -18.86
CA GLY A 106 -8.95 -6.45 -18.81
C GLY A 106 -7.82 -5.89 -17.95
N PHE A 107 -7.46 -4.61 -18.13
CA PHE A 107 -6.48 -3.94 -17.29
C PHE A 107 -6.89 -3.92 -15.81
N GLY A 108 -8.14 -3.54 -15.51
CA GLY A 108 -8.68 -3.53 -14.16
C GLY A 108 -8.60 -4.90 -13.48
N VAL A 109 -9.02 -5.97 -14.18
CA VAL A 109 -8.93 -7.35 -13.70
C VAL A 109 -7.47 -7.78 -13.49
N GLY A 110 -6.56 -7.47 -14.41
CA GLY A 110 -5.14 -7.78 -14.29
C GLY A 110 -4.50 -7.11 -13.06
N VAL A 111 -4.80 -5.83 -12.84
CA VAL A 111 -4.37 -5.08 -11.65
C VAL A 111 -4.93 -5.72 -10.38
N PHE A 112 -6.21 -6.06 -10.38
CA PHE A 112 -6.92 -6.66 -9.24
C PHE A 112 -6.34 -8.03 -8.86
N ILE A 113 -6.11 -8.92 -9.82
CA ILE A 113 -5.46 -10.23 -9.60
C ILE A 113 -4.07 -10.04 -8.99
N CYS A 114 -3.27 -9.12 -9.53
CA CYS A 114 -1.93 -8.87 -9.02
C CYS A 114 -1.95 -8.27 -7.61
N TYR A 115 -2.98 -7.52 -7.25
CA TYR A 115 -3.21 -6.98 -5.92
C TYR A 115 -3.64 -8.07 -4.93
N LEU A 116 -4.57 -8.94 -5.31
CA LEU A 116 -5.04 -10.03 -4.44
C LEU A 116 -3.97 -11.09 -4.19
N LEU A 117 -3.11 -11.34 -5.17
CA LEU A 117 -2.02 -12.32 -5.11
C LEU A 117 -0.65 -11.63 -5.08
N PRO A 118 -0.26 -10.96 -3.98
CA PRO A 118 1.01 -10.25 -3.89
C PRO A 118 2.19 -11.22 -3.85
N ILE A 119 3.36 -10.79 -4.37
CA ILE A 119 4.59 -11.60 -4.39
C ILE A 119 5.43 -11.37 -3.14
N ASN A 120 5.62 -10.09 -2.77
CA ASN A 120 6.57 -9.66 -1.74
C ASN A 120 5.90 -9.28 -0.41
N SER A 121 4.60 -9.47 -0.30
CA SER A 121 3.83 -9.20 0.91
C SER A 121 2.85 -10.34 1.17
N ARG A 122 2.35 -10.40 2.39
CA ARG A 122 1.31 -11.36 2.78
C ARG A 122 0.14 -10.60 3.39
N TRP A 123 -1.06 -11.02 3.09
CA TRP A 123 -2.25 -10.59 3.81
C TRP A 123 -2.11 -11.02 5.27
N LYS A 124 -2.30 -10.08 6.18
CA LYS A 124 -2.31 -10.33 7.64
C LYS A 124 -3.70 -9.99 8.14
N TRP A 125 -4.16 -10.77 9.09
CA TRP A 125 -5.49 -10.59 9.64
C TRP A 125 -5.41 -10.67 11.15
N HIS A 126 -5.71 -9.55 11.83
CA HIS A 126 -5.75 -9.47 13.28
C HIS A 126 -6.96 -8.65 13.67
N PHE A 127 -7.99 -9.31 14.18
CA PHE A 127 -9.15 -8.61 14.73
C PHE A 127 -8.77 -7.93 16.03
N THR A 128 -8.69 -6.62 16.04
CA THR A 128 -8.36 -5.84 17.26
C THR A 128 -9.57 -5.63 18.17
N GLY A 129 -10.80 -5.80 17.65
CA GLY A 129 -12.03 -5.60 18.42
C GLY A 129 -12.25 -4.18 18.96
N SER A 130 -11.36 -3.23 18.65
CA SER A 130 -11.46 -1.85 19.12
C SER A 130 -12.72 -1.19 18.54
N LYS A 131 -13.53 -0.58 19.44
CA LYS A 131 -14.72 0.19 19.04
C LYS A 131 -14.36 1.33 18.08
N HIS A 132 -13.19 1.93 18.26
CA HIS A 132 -12.69 3.00 17.42
C HIS A 132 -12.41 2.50 15.99
N SER A 133 -11.69 1.37 15.87
CA SER A 133 -11.41 0.73 14.57
C SER A 133 -12.69 0.36 13.82
N LEU A 134 -13.66 -0.24 14.52
CA LEU A 134 -14.96 -0.60 13.95
C LEU A 134 -15.73 0.64 13.47
N ARG A 135 -15.71 1.75 14.23
CA ARG A 135 -16.36 3.01 13.83
C ARG A 135 -15.77 3.55 12.54
N ILE A 136 -14.43 3.60 12.44
CA ILE A 136 -13.75 4.08 11.23
C ILE A 136 -14.05 3.15 10.06
N GLY A 137 -13.92 1.83 10.25
CA GLY A 137 -14.24 0.82 9.24
C GLY A 137 -15.67 0.96 8.73
N LYS A 138 -16.67 1.16 9.62
CA LYS A 138 -18.07 1.40 9.25
C LYS A 138 -18.24 2.65 8.38
N ASN A 139 -17.55 3.74 8.69
CA ASN A 139 -17.64 4.97 7.89
C ASN A 139 -17.10 4.75 6.46
N TYR A 140 -15.97 4.03 6.33
CA TYR A 140 -15.44 3.66 5.01
C TYR A 140 -16.36 2.68 4.27
N ALA A 141 -16.97 1.71 4.97
CA ALA A 141 -17.94 0.78 4.38
C ALA A 141 -19.17 1.53 3.85
N LEU A 142 -19.71 2.49 4.63
CA LEU A 142 -20.83 3.31 4.19
C LEU A 142 -20.47 4.16 2.97
N SER A 143 -19.28 4.76 2.96
CA SER A 143 -18.78 5.51 1.80
C SER A 143 -18.60 4.62 0.57
N ALA A 144 -18.09 3.39 0.74
CA ALA A 144 -17.98 2.41 -0.34
C ALA A 144 -19.35 2.07 -0.91
N MET A 145 -20.34 1.84 -0.05
CA MET A 145 -21.72 1.53 -0.44
C MET A 145 -22.33 2.67 -1.27
N VAL A 146 -22.12 3.93 -0.88
CA VAL A 146 -22.58 5.10 -1.68
C VAL A 146 -21.98 5.07 -3.09
N PHE A 147 -20.68 4.81 -3.23
CA PHE A 147 -20.05 4.74 -4.54
C PHE A 147 -20.53 3.54 -5.36
N TYR A 148 -20.82 2.38 -4.75
CA TYR A 148 -21.48 1.25 -5.44
C TYR A 148 -22.87 1.65 -5.94
N LEU A 149 -23.70 2.27 -5.09
CA LEU A 149 -25.05 2.72 -5.47
C LEU A 149 -24.99 3.74 -6.62
N LEU A 150 -24.07 4.68 -6.60
CA LEU A 150 -23.88 5.65 -7.69
C LEU A 150 -23.46 4.94 -8.98
N SER A 151 -22.56 3.96 -8.91
CA SER A 151 -22.07 3.23 -10.07
C SER A 151 -23.18 2.41 -10.73
N PHE A 152 -23.90 1.60 -9.96
CA PHE A 152 -24.93 0.70 -10.49
C PHE A 152 -26.26 1.41 -10.78
N GLY A 153 -26.58 2.46 -10.02
CA GLY A 153 -27.81 3.23 -10.19
C GLY A 153 -27.81 4.17 -11.38
N LEU A 154 -26.68 4.83 -11.64
CA LEU A 154 -26.57 5.82 -12.73
C LEU A 154 -26.02 5.21 -14.03
N GLN A 155 -25.32 4.10 -13.94
CA GLN A 155 -24.74 3.36 -15.08
C GLN A 155 -23.82 4.21 -16.00
N GLY A 156 -23.49 3.73 -17.19
CA GLY A 156 -22.70 4.46 -18.17
C GLY A 156 -21.35 4.95 -17.62
N PHE A 157 -21.05 6.24 -17.76
CA PHE A 157 -19.81 6.85 -17.28
C PHE A 157 -19.61 6.69 -15.77
N PHE A 158 -20.66 6.55 -14.99
CA PHE A 158 -20.60 6.41 -13.54
C PHE A 158 -19.97 5.10 -13.05
N TRP A 159 -19.74 4.13 -13.93
CA TRP A 159 -18.94 2.94 -13.63
C TRP A 159 -17.53 3.27 -13.13
N ILE A 160 -17.04 4.47 -13.40
CA ILE A 160 -15.76 4.95 -12.84
C ILE A 160 -15.76 4.96 -11.30
N PHE A 161 -16.94 5.07 -10.68
CA PHE A 161 -17.09 5.03 -9.22
C PHE A 161 -16.88 3.65 -8.60
N LEU A 162 -16.82 2.57 -9.40
CA LEU A 162 -16.40 1.25 -8.92
C LEU A 162 -14.96 1.30 -8.35
N TRP A 163 -14.10 2.11 -8.92
CA TRP A 163 -12.74 2.22 -8.44
C TRP A 163 -12.64 2.75 -7.00
N PRO A 164 -13.16 3.93 -6.64
CA PRO A 164 -13.21 4.36 -5.25
C PRO A 164 -14.04 3.41 -4.35
N ALA A 165 -15.10 2.79 -4.84
CA ALA A 165 -15.88 1.81 -4.08
C ALA A 165 -15.01 0.60 -3.65
N ILE A 166 -14.30 -0.02 -4.60
CA ILE A 166 -13.37 -1.13 -4.35
C ILE A 166 -12.24 -0.68 -3.41
N THR A 167 -11.67 0.51 -3.65
CA THR A 167 -10.63 1.08 -2.78
C THR A 167 -11.11 1.18 -1.34
N LEU A 168 -12.28 1.78 -1.11
CA LEU A 168 -12.82 1.98 0.23
C LEU A 168 -13.22 0.66 0.90
N THR A 169 -13.63 -0.34 0.12
CA THR A 169 -13.84 -1.71 0.62
C THR A 169 -12.55 -2.28 1.19
N PHE A 170 -11.41 -2.16 0.49
CA PHE A 170 -10.12 -2.61 1.04
C PHE A 170 -9.69 -1.80 2.25
N VAL A 171 -9.91 -0.48 2.24
CA VAL A 171 -9.64 0.37 3.42
C VAL A 171 -10.49 -0.08 4.60
N THR A 172 -11.77 -0.39 4.40
CA THR A 172 -12.65 -0.99 5.41
C THR A 172 -12.04 -2.27 5.97
N LEU A 173 -11.62 -3.20 5.12
CA LEU A 173 -10.96 -4.44 5.54
C LEU A 173 -9.69 -4.16 6.36
N GLY A 174 -8.93 -3.11 6.01
CA GLY A 174 -7.78 -2.64 6.78
C GLY A 174 -8.15 -2.32 8.22
N TYR A 175 -9.23 -1.57 8.44
CA TYR A 175 -9.71 -1.23 9.79
C TYR A 175 -10.40 -2.40 10.49
N LEU A 176 -10.95 -3.37 9.77
CA LEU A 176 -11.59 -4.56 10.35
C LEU A 176 -10.61 -5.66 10.74
N GLY A 177 -9.33 -5.56 10.38
CA GLY A 177 -8.33 -6.55 10.82
C GLY A 177 -7.19 -6.81 9.86
N ALA A 178 -7.28 -6.43 8.58
CA ALA A 178 -6.17 -6.60 7.64
C ALA A 178 -5.02 -5.59 7.90
N GLY A 179 -5.29 -4.53 8.66
CA GLY A 179 -4.29 -3.53 9.04
C GLY A 179 -3.58 -2.90 7.85
N ALA A 180 -2.31 -2.55 8.03
CA ALA A 180 -1.47 -1.95 7.00
C ALA A 180 -1.15 -2.92 5.83
N SER A 181 -1.47 -4.22 5.95
CA SER A 181 -1.18 -5.21 4.90
C SER A 181 -1.92 -4.93 3.58
N ILE A 182 -3.05 -4.20 3.63
CA ILE A 182 -3.78 -3.76 2.42
C ILE A 182 -2.91 -2.86 1.51
N PHE A 183 -1.96 -2.12 2.06
CA PHE A 183 -1.07 -1.25 1.28
C PHE A 183 0.14 -2.01 0.70
N GLN A 184 0.42 -3.22 1.17
CA GLN A 184 1.48 -4.11 0.70
C GLN A 184 2.88 -3.47 0.71
N LYS A 185 3.11 -2.49 1.59
CA LYS A 185 4.40 -1.83 1.73
C LYS A 185 5.36 -2.74 2.49
N ASN A 186 6.55 -2.98 1.93
CA ASN A 186 7.61 -3.77 2.55
C ASN A 186 8.54 -2.91 3.44
N ALA A 187 9.48 -3.56 4.13
CA ALA A 187 10.44 -2.88 5.02
C ALA A 187 11.37 -1.91 4.27
N GLN A 188 11.60 -2.10 2.98
CA GLN A 188 12.38 -1.21 2.11
C GLN A 188 11.56 0.01 1.64
N GLY A 189 10.26 0.06 1.99
CA GLY A 189 9.36 1.13 1.62
C GLY A 189 8.80 1.03 0.20
N GLU A 190 8.91 -0.14 -0.43
CA GLU A 190 8.35 -0.38 -1.76
C GLU A 190 6.88 -0.78 -1.64
N VAL A 191 6.07 -0.27 -2.56
CA VAL A 191 4.65 -0.60 -2.70
C VAL A 191 4.43 -1.12 -4.11
N PRO A 192 3.89 -2.32 -4.30
CA PRO A 192 3.61 -2.87 -5.63
C PRO A 192 2.72 -1.95 -6.45
N LEU A 193 2.98 -1.87 -7.77
CA LEU A 193 2.23 -0.97 -8.65
C LEU A 193 0.73 -1.24 -8.63
N SER A 194 0.32 -2.52 -8.55
CA SER A 194 -1.09 -2.90 -8.45
C SER A 194 -1.76 -2.35 -7.18
N ALA A 195 -1.06 -2.39 -6.02
CA ALA A 195 -1.56 -1.76 -4.79
C ALA A 195 -1.62 -0.23 -4.93
N GLN A 196 -0.64 0.36 -5.60
CA GLN A 196 -0.64 1.81 -5.86
C GLN A 196 -1.84 2.23 -6.71
N ILE A 197 -2.21 1.44 -7.72
CA ILE A 197 -3.35 1.73 -8.61
C ILE A 197 -4.67 1.49 -7.87
N ILE A 198 -4.87 0.30 -7.28
CA ILE A 198 -6.14 -0.02 -6.57
C ILE A 198 -6.43 1.02 -5.49
N LEU A 199 -5.44 1.41 -4.70
CA LEU A 199 -5.62 2.34 -3.57
C LEU A 199 -5.43 3.81 -3.95
N LEU A 200 -5.29 4.15 -5.25
CA LEU A 200 -5.08 5.53 -5.69
C LEU A 200 -6.16 6.51 -5.21
N PRO A 201 -7.47 6.21 -5.28
CA PRO A 201 -8.51 7.10 -4.75
C PRO A 201 -8.29 7.45 -3.27
N TYR A 202 -8.05 6.47 -2.40
CA TYR A 202 -7.75 6.72 -0.99
C TYR A 202 -6.46 7.54 -0.81
N ARG A 203 -5.40 7.18 -1.53
CA ARG A 203 -4.10 7.87 -1.46
C ARG A 203 -4.19 9.31 -1.91
N PHE A 204 -5.04 9.61 -2.89
CA PHE A 204 -5.31 10.97 -3.33
C PHE A 204 -5.95 11.80 -2.21
N PHE A 205 -7.01 11.30 -1.57
CA PHE A 205 -7.62 12.00 -0.43
C PHE A 205 -6.68 12.08 0.78
N ALA A 206 -5.90 11.04 1.05
CA ALA A 206 -4.85 11.07 2.07
C ALA A 206 -3.79 12.13 1.77
N TRP A 207 -3.46 12.36 0.50
CA TRP A 207 -2.56 13.42 0.06
C TRP A 207 -3.20 14.82 0.22
N CYS A 208 -4.47 14.99 -0.12
CA CYS A 208 -5.20 16.26 0.10
C CYS A 208 -5.21 16.63 1.59
N THR A 209 -5.55 15.70 2.47
CA THR A 209 -5.50 15.93 3.92
C THR A 209 -4.09 16.23 4.41
N TYR A 210 -3.08 15.51 3.92
CA TYR A 210 -1.68 15.81 4.21
C TYR A 210 -1.30 17.24 3.81
N ARG A 211 -1.66 17.66 2.61
CA ARG A 211 -1.39 19.04 2.11
C ARG A 211 -2.08 20.09 2.93
N TYR A 212 -3.33 19.85 3.36
CA TYR A 212 -4.10 20.77 4.20
C TYR A 212 -3.42 21.01 5.55
N TYR A 213 -3.03 19.94 6.25
CA TYR A 213 -2.39 20.04 7.55
C TYR A 213 -0.89 20.36 7.51
N LEU A 214 -0.28 20.36 6.34
CA LEU A 214 1.16 20.56 6.20
C LEU A 214 1.63 21.92 6.75
N LYS A 215 0.81 22.95 6.63
CA LYS A 215 1.11 24.31 7.13
C LYS A 215 1.35 24.33 8.65
N GLN A 216 0.77 23.38 9.37
CA GLN A 216 0.87 23.28 10.83
C GLN A 216 2.08 22.45 11.30
N CYS A 217 2.73 21.70 10.40
CA CYS A 217 3.73 20.67 10.73
C CYS A 217 4.98 20.69 9.86
N GLN A 218 5.53 21.86 9.57
CA GLN A 218 6.56 21.98 8.54
C GLN A 218 7.97 21.54 8.96
N THR A 219 8.35 21.63 10.22
CA THR A 219 9.72 21.38 10.68
C THR A 219 9.83 20.09 11.49
N PRO A 220 10.89 19.29 11.29
CA PRO A 220 11.22 18.22 12.23
C PRO A 220 11.59 18.82 13.60
N SER A 221 11.15 18.14 14.67
CA SER A 221 11.48 18.48 16.05
C SER A 221 12.59 17.58 16.55
N LEU A 222 13.60 18.12 17.21
CA LEU A 222 14.65 17.37 17.89
C LEU A 222 14.11 16.94 19.25
N VAL A 223 13.81 15.63 19.41
CA VAL A 223 13.22 15.07 20.63
C VAL A 223 14.29 14.81 21.69
N THR A 224 15.42 14.29 21.27
CA THR A 224 16.64 14.10 22.03
C THR A 224 17.82 14.07 21.08
N GLU A 225 19.05 14.07 21.60
CA GLU A 225 20.24 13.96 20.76
C GLU A 225 20.13 12.74 19.84
N GLY A 226 20.36 12.96 18.54
CA GLY A 226 20.27 11.93 17.51
C GLY A 226 18.86 11.52 17.08
N ILE A 227 17.78 12.06 17.66
CA ILE A 227 16.39 11.67 17.31
C ILE A 227 15.56 12.87 16.84
N LEU A 228 15.18 12.83 15.58
CA LEU A 228 14.31 13.80 14.93
C LEU A 228 12.92 13.20 14.70
N LEU A 229 11.87 13.93 15.07
CA LEU A 229 10.47 13.54 14.91
C LEU A 229 9.76 14.47 13.91
N GLY A 230 9.02 13.91 12.96
CA GLY A 230 8.27 14.74 12.02
C GLY A 230 7.26 14.03 11.14
N GLY A 231 6.75 14.79 10.17
CA GLY A 231 5.92 14.27 9.09
C GLY A 231 6.72 13.70 7.92
N ARG A 232 6.02 13.25 6.88
CA ARG A 232 6.66 12.74 5.67
C ARG A 232 7.63 13.78 5.08
N PRO A 233 8.88 13.42 4.76
CA PRO A 233 9.90 14.38 4.30
C PRO A 233 9.50 15.12 3.03
N LEU A 234 9.69 16.45 3.02
CA LEU A 234 9.47 17.32 1.85
C LEU A 234 10.77 17.88 1.26
N TYR A 235 11.86 17.76 1.99
CA TYR A 235 13.20 18.27 1.65
C TYR A 235 14.28 17.31 2.15
N LYS A 236 15.49 17.57 1.77
CA LYS A 236 16.67 16.77 2.18
C LYS A 236 16.83 16.80 3.70
N LEU A 237 16.76 15.63 4.31
CA LEU A 237 16.86 15.46 5.76
C LEU A 237 18.32 15.58 6.22
N LYS A 238 18.51 16.22 7.36
CA LYS A 238 19.78 16.19 8.13
C LYS A 238 19.73 14.99 9.10
N ALA A 239 19.58 13.79 8.58
CA ALA A 239 19.56 12.54 9.34
C ALA A 239 20.35 11.47 8.58
N ASN A 240 20.92 10.50 9.28
CA ASN A 240 21.65 9.37 8.72
C ASN A 240 20.73 8.22 8.37
N ALA A 241 19.71 8.03 9.20
CA ALA A 241 18.71 6.97 9.06
C ALA A 241 17.28 7.52 9.08
N VAL A 242 16.34 6.74 8.52
CA VAL A 242 14.91 7.07 8.45
C VAL A 242 14.08 5.89 8.89
N PHE A 243 13.20 6.10 9.85
CA PHE A 243 12.19 5.16 10.27
C PHE A 243 10.80 5.62 9.83
N ASP A 244 10.22 4.91 8.87
CA ASP A 244 8.97 5.28 8.20
C ASP A 244 7.80 4.41 8.69
N LEU A 245 6.83 5.04 9.35
CA LEU A 245 5.62 4.40 9.86
C LEU A 245 4.41 4.57 8.94
N THR A 246 4.58 5.21 7.77
CA THR A 246 3.47 5.35 6.81
C THR A 246 3.22 4.05 6.07
N CYS A 247 1.95 3.71 5.83
CA CYS A 247 1.56 2.63 4.93
C CYS A 247 1.10 3.14 3.56
N GLU A 248 0.66 4.40 3.48
CA GLU A 248 -0.08 4.96 2.35
C GLU A 248 0.79 5.21 1.11
N TRP A 249 2.09 5.48 1.30
CA TRP A 249 2.99 5.88 0.21
C TRP A 249 4.28 5.08 0.18
N PRO A 250 4.88 4.89 -1.00
CA PRO A 250 6.21 4.32 -1.09
C PRO A 250 7.27 5.24 -0.49
N ARG A 251 8.46 4.68 -0.30
CA ARG A 251 9.65 5.39 0.18
C ARG A 251 9.84 6.72 -0.54
N ASN A 252 10.07 7.77 0.24
CA ASN A 252 10.25 9.11 -0.29
C ASN A 252 11.63 9.26 -0.96
N LYS A 253 11.70 10.08 -2.03
CA LYS A 253 12.96 10.38 -2.73
C LYS A 253 14.03 10.99 -1.83
N PHE A 254 13.64 11.76 -0.81
CA PHE A 254 14.56 12.40 0.14
C PHE A 254 15.18 11.43 1.17
N SER A 255 14.71 10.19 1.23
CA SER A 255 15.26 9.12 2.07
C SER A 255 16.07 8.08 1.29
N GLN A 256 16.17 8.18 -0.06
CA GLN A 256 16.78 7.14 -0.90
C GLN A 256 18.24 6.81 -0.53
N ASN A 257 19.04 7.81 -0.17
CA ASN A 257 20.48 7.65 0.15
C ASN A 257 20.74 7.56 1.66
N LYS A 258 19.77 7.05 2.44
CA LYS A 258 19.88 6.91 3.89
C LYS A 258 19.62 5.48 4.30
N LEU A 259 20.14 5.07 5.45
CA LEU A 259 19.69 3.83 6.06
C LEU A 259 18.18 3.96 6.29
N TYR A 260 17.39 3.01 5.81
CA TYR A 260 15.94 3.15 5.80
C TYR A 260 15.27 1.85 6.21
N LEU A 261 14.30 1.99 7.08
CA LEU A 261 13.43 0.91 7.47
C LEU A 261 11.99 1.41 7.57
N ALA A 262 11.05 0.66 6.98
CA ALA A 262 9.64 0.92 7.14
C ALA A 262 8.99 -0.16 8.02
N GLN A 263 8.18 0.30 8.97
CA GLN A 263 7.24 -0.52 9.72
C GLN A 263 5.83 0.06 9.51
N PRO A 264 5.17 -0.29 8.38
CA PRO A 264 3.90 0.31 7.99
C PRO A 264 2.82 0.11 9.05
N GLN A 265 2.20 1.19 9.49
CA GLN A 265 1.10 1.21 10.44
C GLN A 265 -0.10 1.94 9.83
N ILE A 266 -1.31 1.41 10.04
CA ILE A 266 -2.53 2.07 9.57
C ILE A 266 -2.75 3.38 10.35
N ASP A 267 -3.27 4.40 9.68
CA ASP A 267 -3.51 5.70 10.31
C ASP A 267 -4.66 5.62 11.33
N LEU A 268 -4.67 6.54 12.29
CA LEU A 268 -5.72 6.70 13.31
C LEU A 268 -5.88 5.53 14.32
N LEU A 269 -5.12 4.45 14.20
CA LEU A 269 -5.13 3.36 15.19
C LEU A 269 -3.89 3.39 16.06
N PRO A 270 -4.01 2.98 17.35
CA PRO A 270 -2.86 2.79 18.23
C PRO A 270 -1.97 1.66 17.70
N LEU A 271 -0.66 1.77 17.93
CA LEU A 271 0.26 0.66 17.71
C LEU A 271 0.04 -0.38 18.82
N SER A 272 0.09 -1.66 18.44
CA SER A 272 0.07 -2.73 19.45
C SER A 272 1.36 -2.72 20.29
N PRO A 273 1.33 -3.21 21.55
CA PRO A 273 2.55 -3.35 22.34
C PRO A 273 3.65 -4.17 21.65
N ASP A 274 3.28 -5.18 20.86
CA ASP A 274 4.22 -5.99 20.10
C ASP A 274 4.82 -5.21 18.91
N ASP A 275 4.05 -4.34 18.25
CA ASP A 275 4.56 -3.48 17.18
C ASP A 275 5.47 -2.39 17.75
N ILE A 276 5.19 -1.86 18.95
CA ILE A 276 6.10 -0.94 19.64
C ILE A 276 7.42 -1.65 19.96
N ASN A 277 7.36 -2.88 20.47
CA ASN A 277 8.56 -3.66 20.79
C ASN A 277 9.42 -3.94 19.55
N LYS A 278 8.79 -4.34 18.43
CA LYS A 278 9.49 -4.50 17.12
C LYS A 278 10.12 -3.19 16.65
N ALA A 279 9.43 -2.07 16.89
CA ALA A 279 9.96 -0.75 16.53
C ALA A 279 11.19 -0.39 17.35
N MET A 280 11.27 -0.79 18.63
CA MET A 280 12.47 -0.56 19.45
C MET A 280 13.69 -1.29 18.89
N LEU A 281 13.55 -2.56 18.50
CA LEU A 281 14.62 -3.32 17.84
C LEU A 281 15.05 -2.68 16.51
N SER A 282 14.10 -2.16 15.75
CA SER A 282 14.38 -1.43 14.51
C SER A 282 15.11 -0.11 14.77
N MET A 283 14.73 0.59 15.84
CA MET A 283 15.36 1.84 16.25
C MET A 283 16.79 1.62 16.73
N GLU A 284 17.09 0.54 17.46
CA GLU A 284 18.46 0.18 17.82
C GLU A 284 19.37 0.05 16.59
N GLN A 285 18.90 -0.69 15.59
CA GLN A 285 19.64 -0.86 14.33
C GLN A 285 19.85 0.46 13.61
N LEU A 286 18.83 1.31 13.53
CA LEU A 286 18.91 2.60 12.84
C LEU A 286 19.79 3.61 13.60
N ASN A 287 19.76 3.59 14.94
CA ASN A 287 20.51 4.51 15.79
C ASN A 287 22.03 4.31 15.70
N GLN A 288 22.49 3.09 15.35
CA GLN A 288 23.91 2.81 15.10
C GLN A 288 24.48 3.63 13.93
N ALA A 289 23.63 4.05 13.00
CA ALA A 289 24.05 4.90 11.88
C ALA A 289 24.15 6.40 12.24
N GLY A 290 23.78 6.79 13.45
CA GLY A 290 23.74 8.17 13.94
C GLY A 290 22.31 8.72 13.97
N THR A 291 22.11 9.99 13.56
CA THR A 291 20.82 10.66 13.67
C THR A 291 19.70 9.95 12.90
N VAL A 292 18.62 9.59 13.60
CA VAL A 292 17.43 8.93 13.06
C VAL A 292 16.28 9.91 12.90
N TYR A 293 15.62 9.91 11.74
CA TYR A 293 14.38 10.63 11.50
C TYR A 293 13.19 9.67 11.55
N ILE A 294 12.39 9.82 12.60
CA ILE A 294 11.15 9.04 12.78
C ILE A 294 10.00 9.82 12.18
N HIS A 295 9.27 9.21 11.25
CA HIS A 295 8.13 9.90 10.66
C HIS A 295 6.92 9.00 10.40
N CYS A 296 5.75 9.62 10.44
CA CYS A 296 4.52 9.10 9.86
C CYS A 296 3.99 10.09 8.81
N LYS A 297 2.67 10.20 8.63
CA LYS A 297 2.07 11.15 7.70
C LYS A 297 2.35 12.60 8.09
N LEU A 298 1.98 13.00 9.31
CA LEU A 298 2.09 14.37 9.83
C LEU A 298 3.06 14.51 11.01
N GLY A 299 3.51 13.40 11.59
CA GLY A 299 4.32 13.44 12.80
C GLY A 299 3.52 13.68 14.07
N TYR A 300 2.22 13.30 14.10
CA TYR A 300 1.32 13.59 15.22
C TYR A 300 1.13 12.42 16.18
N SER A 301 0.91 11.19 15.67
CA SER A 301 0.57 10.05 16.52
C SER A 301 1.54 8.89 16.35
N ARG A 302 1.49 8.13 15.26
CA ARG A 302 2.30 6.91 15.04
C ARG A 302 3.79 7.11 15.36
N SER A 303 4.40 8.14 14.78
CA SER A 303 5.82 8.46 15.02
C SER A 303 6.08 9.04 16.42
N ALA A 304 5.12 9.76 16.98
CA ALA A 304 5.22 10.26 18.36
C ALA A 304 5.17 9.11 19.38
N THR A 305 4.33 8.11 19.17
CA THR A 305 4.28 6.88 19.97
C THR A 305 5.65 6.20 20.03
N ILE A 306 6.31 6.07 18.87
CA ILE A 306 7.64 5.46 18.83
C ILE A 306 8.70 6.35 19.47
N ALA A 307 8.62 7.67 19.31
CA ALA A 307 9.55 8.60 19.98
C ALA A 307 9.43 8.52 21.50
N VAL A 308 8.20 8.47 22.04
CA VAL A 308 7.94 8.27 23.47
C VAL A 308 8.53 6.94 23.97
N ALA A 309 8.23 5.86 23.26
CA ALA A 309 8.75 4.54 23.62
C ALA A 309 10.28 4.50 23.60
N TRP A 310 10.91 5.12 22.58
CA TRP A 310 12.35 5.17 22.46
C TRP A 310 13.05 5.90 23.59
N LEU A 311 12.51 7.03 24.05
CA LEU A 311 13.06 7.78 25.17
C LEU A 311 13.18 6.94 26.45
N VAL A 312 12.19 6.11 26.71
CA VAL A 312 12.19 5.17 27.85
C VAL A 312 13.12 3.99 27.58
N TYR A 313 13.03 3.41 26.40
CA TYR A 313 13.80 2.23 26.02
C TYR A 313 15.30 2.48 26.08
N ASN A 314 15.73 3.63 25.54
CA ASN A 314 17.12 4.06 25.51
C ASN A 314 17.62 4.63 26.86
N GLY A 315 16.77 4.72 27.86
CA GLY A 315 17.14 5.25 29.18
C GLY A 315 17.37 6.78 29.21
N THR A 316 16.89 7.52 28.19
CA THR A 316 16.95 9.00 28.18
C THR A 316 16.10 9.58 29.32
N VAL A 317 14.98 8.93 29.63
CA VAL A 317 14.09 9.25 30.75
C VAL A 317 13.70 7.98 31.49
N ASN A 318 13.37 8.13 32.79
CA ASN A 318 13.10 6.98 33.65
C ASN A 318 11.63 6.53 33.60
N THR A 319 10.69 7.44 33.28
CA THR A 319 9.27 7.13 33.30
C THR A 319 8.58 7.40 31.98
N LEU A 320 7.50 6.67 31.71
CA LEU A 320 6.67 6.88 30.54
C LEU A 320 6.05 8.29 30.52
N GLN A 321 5.70 8.82 31.70
CA GLN A 321 5.11 10.15 31.81
C GLN A 321 6.11 11.26 31.45
N ASP A 322 7.37 11.15 31.85
CA ASP A 322 8.44 12.09 31.47
C ASP A 322 8.68 12.06 29.96
N ALA A 323 8.67 10.85 29.37
CA ALA A 323 8.80 10.70 27.92
C ALA A 323 7.66 11.40 27.16
N ILE A 324 6.42 11.18 27.59
CA ILE A 324 5.24 11.84 27.02
C ILE A 324 5.36 13.35 27.15
N LYS A 325 5.72 13.85 28.33
CA LYS A 325 5.91 15.28 28.59
C LYS A 325 6.98 15.89 27.71
N GLN A 326 8.12 15.23 27.55
CA GLN A 326 9.22 15.69 26.72
C GLN A 326 8.82 15.78 25.25
N VAL A 327 8.11 14.77 24.71
CA VAL A 327 7.64 14.78 23.33
C VAL A 327 6.61 15.89 23.10
N TYR A 328 5.70 16.15 24.05
CA TYR A 328 4.76 17.27 23.95
C TYR A 328 5.44 18.63 24.01
N GLN A 329 6.49 18.79 24.83
CA GLN A 329 7.26 20.04 24.93
C GLN A 329 7.99 20.36 23.62
N THR A 330 8.56 19.33 22.98
CA THR A 330 9.29 19.52 21.73
C THR A 330 8.40 19.62 20.50
N ARG A 331 7.20 19.02 20.57
CA ARG A 331 6.22 19.01 19.47
C ARG A 331 4.78 19.07 20.00
N PRO A 332 4.28 20.29 20.30
CA PRO A 332 2.93 20.48 20.89
C PRO A 332 1.77 19.93 20.06
N GLN A 333 1.96 19.72 18.75
CA GLN A 333 0.95 19.19 17.82
C GLN A 333 0.74 17.68 17.94
N VAL A 334 1.52 16.98 18.77
CA VAL A 334 1.39 15.54 18.99
C VAL A 334 0.02 15.23 19.58
N ILE A 335 -0.57 14.15 19.11
CA ILE A 335 -1.87 13.64 19.60
C ILE A 335 -1.67 12.18 20.00
N LEU A 336 -1.62 11.94 21.30
CA LEU A 336 -1.65 10.62 21.90
C LEU A 336 -3.03 10.46 22.56
N ASN A 337 -3.98 9.88 21.83
CA ASN A 337 -5.32 9.61 22.36
C ASN A 337 -5.26 8.55 23.47
N LEU A 338 -6.37 8.35 24.19
CA LEU A 338 -6.44 7.43 25.31
C LEU A 338 -6.00 6.00 24.93
N GLU A 339 -6.49 5.47 23.82
CA GLU A 339 -6.12 4.12 23.35
C GLU A 339 -4.61 4.01 23.06
N THR A 340 -3.98 5.08 22.55
CA THR A 340 -2.52 5.11 22.31
C THR A 340 -1.76 5.14 23.64
N GLN A 341 -2.23 5.90 24.62
CA GLN A 341 -1.61 5.95 25.95
C GLN A 341 -1.74 4.60 26.67
N GLU A 342 -2.90 3.94 26.57
CA GLU A 342 -3.12 2.59 27.08
C GLU A 342 -2.18 1.56 26.45
N ALA A 343 -2.01 1.62 25.13
CA ALA A 343 -1.07 0.74 24.41
C ALA A 343 0.39 0.98 24.85
N LEU A 344 0.79 2.24 25.01
CA LEU A 344 2.11 2.60 25.55
C LEU A 344 2.29 2.11 26.98
N GLN A 345 1.27 2.23 27.83
CA GLN A 345 1.30 1.77 29.23
C GLN A 345 1.43 0.24 29.30
N MET A 346 0.67 -0.49 28.47
CA MET A 346 0.78 -1.95 28.38
C MET A 346 2.17 -2.40 27.91
N TRP A 347 2.72 -1.71 26.90
CA TRP A 347 4.08 -1.97 26.44
C TRP A 347 5.11 -1.68 27.54
N TYR A 348 5.01 -0.54 28.22
CA TYR A 348 5.91 -0.11 29.27
C TYR A 348 5.93 -1.10 30.44
N SER A 349 4.77 -1.58 30.88
CA SER A 349 4.66 -2.57 31.96
C SER A 349 5.36 -3.88 31.58
N ARG A 350 5.19 -4.36 30.35
CA ARG A 350 5.90 -5.55 29.85
C ARG A 350 7.42 -5.33 29.76
N PHE A 351 7.82 -4.15 29.29
CA PHE A 351 9.24 -3.77 29.19
C PHE A 351 9.91 -3.77 30.57
N GLN A 352 9.27 -3.20 31.59
CA GLN A 352 9.78 -3.18 32.96
C GLN A 352 9.90 -4.60 33.52
N GLN A 353 8.91 -5.44 33.35
CA GLN A 353 8.95 -6.84 33.79
C GLN A 353 10.09 -7.64 33.18
N ASN A 354 10.35 -7.44 31.91
CA ASN A 354 11.44 -8.12 31.20
C ASN A 354 12.81 -7.62 31.70
N ARG A 355 12.93 -6.33 31.99
CA ARG A 355 14.17 -5.72 32.50
C ARG A 355 14.50 -6.21 33.91
N SER A 356 13.52 -6.33 34.80
CA SER A 356 13.70 -6.87 36.16
C SER A 356 14.13 -8.34 36.14
N ARG A 357 13.51 -9.17 35.28
CA ARG A 357 13.88 -10.58 35.15
C ARG A 357 15.29 -10.77 34.57
N GLY A 358 15.75 -9.90 33.68
CA GLY A 358 17.12 -9.92 33.16
C GLY A 358 18.14 -9.65 34.25
N ASN A 359 17.88 -8.62 35.08
CA ASN A 359 18.79 -8.25 36.16
C ASN A 359 18.86 -9.35 37.26
N ASP A 360 17.75 -10.07 37.55
CA ASP A 360 17.71 -11.18 38.50
C ASP A 360 18.45 -12.42 37.99
N ALA A 361 18.53 -12.62 36.67
CA ALA A 361 19.27 -13.71 36.06
C ALA A 361 20.79 -13.45 36.07
N ASP A 362 21.22 -12.21 35.81
CA ASP A 362 22.65 -11.80 35.84
C ASP A 362 23.21 -11.77 37.28
N ASN A 363 22.39 -11.52 38.29
CA ASN A 363 22.82 -11.56 39.68
C ASN A 363 22.92 -12.99 40.30
N LYS A 364 22.49 -14.02 39.54
CA LYS A 364 22.55 -15.43 39.98
C LYS A 364 23.69 -16.22 39.34
N ASN A 365 24.44 -15.63 38.45
CA ASN A 365 25.69 -16.18 37.85
C ASN A 365 26.90 -15.44 38.42
#